data_0f96e7b50997651e672339bdaf82896a
#
_entry.id   0f96e7b50997651e672339bdaf82896a
#
_cell.length_a   1.000
_cell.length_b   1.000
_cell.length_c   1.000
_cell.angle_alpha   90.00
_cell.angle_beta   90.00
_cell.angle_gamma   90.00
#
_symmetry.space_group_name_H-M   'P 1'
#
loop_
_entity.id
_entity.type
_entity.pdbx_description
1 polymer ?
#
loop_
_entity_poly.entity_id
_entity_poly.type
_entity_poly.pdbx_seq_one_letter_code
_entity_poly.pdbx_strand_id
1 'polypeptide(L)'
;DKKEALKVVQNGETNKETKKGMVIEENKLDNLPNPVKELLQEEKERIAFKPNTGPQTQFLAAPEQDVLYGGAAGGGKSYAMLVDPLRFMHIKEHRALLLRKSMPELRELIDKSRELYPKAFQGAKFREVEKIWKFPSGASLEFGYLDRDADVYRYQGQSYTWIGIDELTQYPTEFPLQYLQSRLRTTNNAIQCYIRCTANPGGVGGNWVKKRYLDPAPPNESFTGKDKITRKFIPASLHDNPYLNDDGKYEQMLQSLP
;
A
#
# COMPACT_ATOMS: atom_id res chain seq x y z
N ASP A 1 18.46 -33.32 -8.63
CA ASP A 1 18.84 -31.94 -9.01
C ASP A 1 17.71 -30.98 -8.62
N LYS A 2 17.97 -29.98 -7.73
CA LYS A 2 16.96 -29.07 -7.16
C LYS A 2 16.15 -28.30 -8.22
N LYS A 3 16.72 -28.07 -9.41
CA LYS A 3 16.06 -27.42 -10.55
C LYS A 3 15.08 -28.32 -11.31
N GLU A 4 15.26 -29.60 -11.29
CA GLU A 4 14.34 -30.54 -11.95
C GLU A 4 13.08 -30.80 -11.11
N ALA A 5 13.20 -30.82 -9.77
CA ALA A 5 12.04 -30.95 -8.88
C ALA A 5 11.06 -29.76 -9.01
N LEU A 6 11.57 -28.53 -9.22
CA LEU A 6 10.73 -27.37 -9.48
C LEU A 6 9.99 -27.44 -10.82
N LYS A 7 10.61 -28.02 -11.88
CA LYS A 7 9.98 -28.20 -13.19
C LYS A 7 8.84 -29.22 -13.18
N VAL A 8 8.94 -30.25 -12.35
CA VAL A 8 7.88 -31.26 -12.21
C VAL A 8 6.62 -30.69 -11.56
N VAL A 9 6.78 -29.71 -10.62
CA VAL A 9 5.64 -29.02 -10.00
C VAL A 9 5.02 -27.98 -10.94
N GLN A 10 5.79 -27.43 -11.90
CA GLN A 10 5.29 -26.45 -12.88
C GLN A 10 4.66 -27.09 -14.15
N ASN A 11 5.02 -28.33 -14.50
CA ASN A 11 4.55 -29.01 -15.70
C ASN A 11 3.39 -30.01 -15.49
N GLY A 12 2.89 -30.13 -14.28
CA GLY A 12 1.69 -30.89 -13.97
C GLY A 12 0.44 -30.07 -14.32
N GLU A 13 -0.11 -30.34 -15.50
CA GLU A 13 -1.42 -29.90 -15.99
C GLU A 13 -1.51 -28.50 -16.61
N THR A 14 -1.08 -28.42 -17.88
CA THR A 14 -1.72 -27.52 -18.85
C THR A 14 -2.94 -28.20 -19.43
N ASN A 15 -4.10 -28.01 -18.84
CA ASN A 15 -5.37 -28.08 -19.57
C ASN A 15 -6.38 -27.10 -18.95
N LYS A 16 -6.82 -26.21 -19.84
CA LYS A 16 -7.95 -25.28 -19.79
C LYS A 16 -8.85 -25.40 -18.55
N GLU A 17 -8.77 -24.39 -17.65
CA GLU A 17 -9.92 -23.61 -17.18
C GLU A 17 -9.53 -22.76 -15.98
N THR A 18 -9.81 -21.44 -16.11
CA THR A 18 -10.02 -20.45 -15.07
C THR A 18 -8.90 -20.18 -14.06
N LYS A 19 -8.43 -18.95 -14.11
CA LYS A 19 -7.72 -18.19 -13.07
C LYS A 19 -8.41 -18.28 -11.69
N LYS A 20 -8.22 -19.35 -10.98
CA LYS A 20 -8.38 -19.42 -9.52
C LYS A 20 -6.98 -19.46 -8.95
N GLY A 21 -6.65 -18.48 -8.08
CA GLY A 21 -5.40 -18.48 -7.33
C GLY A 21 -5.22 -19.86 -6.69
N MET A 22 -4.02 -20.42 -6.84
CA MET A 22 -3.66 -21.74 -6.34
C MET A 22 -3.65 -21.70 -4.81
N VAL A 23 -4.80 -21.93 -4.18
CA VAL A 23 -4.88 -22.37 -2.80
C VAL A 23 -4.46 -23.84 -2.84
N ILE A 24 -3.21 -24.11 -2.49
CA ILE A 24 -2.77 -25.48 -2.21
C ILE A 24 -3.48 -25.85 -0.92
N GLU A 25 -4.49 -26.72 -1.01
CA GLU A 25 -5.15 -27.30 0.18
C GLU A 25 -4.07 -27.88 1.10
N GLU A 26 -4.12 -27.55 2.39
CA GLU A 26 -3.13 -27.99 3.40
C GLU A 26 -2.87 -29.50 3.37
N ASN A 27 -3.87 -30.29 3.04
CA ASN A 27 -3.79 -31.75 2.89
C ASN A 27 -2.88 -32.23 1.73
N LYS A 28 -2.52 -31.38 0.78
CA LYS A 28 -1.59 -31.73 -0.32
C LYS A 28 -0.12 -31.45 0.06
N LEU A 29 0.12 -30.59 1.04
CA LEU A 29 1.47 -30.26 1.51
C LEU A 29 2.11 -31.44 2.25
N ASP A 30 1.31 -32.22 2.99
CA ASP A 30 1.81 -33.35 3.79
C ASP A 30 2.37 -34.50 2.95
N ASN A 31 1.99 -34.59 1.69
CA ASN A 31 2.42 -35.63 0.76
C ASN A 31 3.63 -35.23 -0.12
N LEU A 32 4.18 -34.01 0.05
CA LEU A 32 5.36 -33.59 -0.70
C LEU A 32 6.64 -34.18 -0.11
N PRO A 33 7.69 -34.44 -0.94
CA PRO A 33 9.00 -34.82 -0.47
C PRO A 33 9.60 -33.75 0.46
N ASN A 34 10.32 -34.18 1.52
CA ASN A 34 10.93 -33.26 2.49
C ASN A 34 11.73 -32.10 1.88
N PRO A 35 12.58 -32.31 0.86
CA PRO A 35 13.31 -31.17 0.25
C PRO A 35 12.40 -30.13 -0.41
N VAL A 36 11.21 -30.55 -0.89
CA VAL A 36 10.22 -29.63 -1.47
C VAL A 36 9.49 -28.86 -0.39
N LYS A 37 9.18 -29.53 0.75
CA LYS A 37 8.61 -28.87 1.93
C LYS A 37 9.55 -27.79 2.49
N GLU A 38 10.85 -28.11 2.62
CA GLU A 38 11.85 -27.17 3.09
C GLU A 38 11.97 -25.95 2.16
N LEU A 39 12.00 -26.16 0.84
CA LEU A 39 12.03 -25.06 -0.13
C LEU A 39 10.76 -24.18 -0.06
N LEU A 40 9.58 -24.77 0.08
CA LEU A 40 8.33 -24.03 0.21
C LEU A 40 8.27 -23.26 1.54
N GLN A 41 8.86 -23.80 2.60
CA GLN A 41 8.96 -23.14 3.89
C GLN A 41 9.95 -21.97 3.81
N GLU A 42 11.13 -22.16 3.21
CA GLU A 42 12.08 -21.07 2.96
C GLU A 42 11.50 -19.95 2.10
N GLU A 43 10.71 -20.29 1.06
CA GLU A 43 10.01 -19.29 0.25
C GLU A 43 8.94 -18.53 1.05
N LYS A 44 8.14 -19.22 1.87
CA LYS A 44 7.16 -18.58 2.76
C LYS A 44 7.83 -17.61 3.74
N GLU A 45 8.97 -17.99 4.31
CA GLU A 45 9.74 -17.15 5.24
C GLU A 45 10.36 -15.92 4.57
N ARG A 46 10.62 -15.98 3.24
CA ARG A 46 11.14 -14.87 2.45
C ARG A 46 10.05 -13.87 2.04
N ILE A 47 8.78 -14.27 2.05
CA ILE A 47 7.67 -13.39 1.70
C ILE A 47 7.42 -12.42 2.87
N ALA A 48 7.87 -11.17 2.73
CA ALA A 48 7.63 -10.13 3.72
C ALA A 48 6.17 -9.65 3.72
N PHE A 49 5.49 -9.71 2.56
CA PHE A 49 4.11 -9.27 2.39
C PHE A 49 3.45 -9.98 1.21
N LYS A 50 2.21 -10.43 1.40
CA LYS A 50 1.34 -10.95 0.35
C LYS A 50 0.07 -10.10 0.32
N PRO A 51 -0.23 -9.38 -0.78
CA PRO A 51 -1.44 -8.58 -0.86
C PRO A 51 -2.69 -9.47 -0.88
N ASN A 52 -3.76 -8.96 -0.30
CA ASN A 52 -5.08 -9.54 -0.47
C ASN A 52 -5.52 -9.41 -1.94
N THR A 53 -6.21 -10.42 -2.45
CA THR A 53 -6.81 -10.37 -3.78
C THR A 53 -7.87 -9.28 -3.87
N GLY A 54 -8.07 -8.72 -5.07
CA GLY A 54 -9.07 -7.67 -5.27
C GLY A 54 -8.50 -6.25 -5.10
N PRO A 55 -9.19 -5.35 -4.38
CA PRO A 55 -8.85 -3.93 -4.32
C PRO A 55 -7.44 -3.61 -3.86
N GLN A 56 -6.89 -4.34 -2.88
CA GLN A 56 -5.52 -4.12 -2.41
C GLN A 56 -4.49 -4.43 -3.51
N THR A 57 -4.67 -5.55 -4.23
CA THR A 57 -3.81 -5.89 -5.37
C THR A 57 -3.96 -4.86 -6.50
N GLN A 58 -5.19 -4.40 -6.79
CA GLN A 58 -5.43 -3.36 -7.78
C GLN A 58 -4.74 -2.04 -7.43
N PHE A 59 -4.79 -1.64 -6.15
CA PHE A 59 -4.10 -0.45 -5.67
C PHE A 59 -2.58 -0.54 -5.86
N LEU A 60 -1.98 -1.65 -5.45
CA LEU A 60 -0.54 -1.87 -5.57
C LEU A 60 -0.08 -2.00 -7.03
N ALA A 61 -0.95 -2.43 -7.94
CA ALA A 61 -0.66 -2.56 -9.37
C ALA A 61 -1.01 -1.31 -10.19
N ALA A 62 -1.69 -0.32 -9.58
CA ALA A 62 -2.21 0.85 -10.30
C ALA A 62 -1.10 1.69 -10.94
N PRO A 63 -1.15 1.94 -12.26
CA PRO A 63 -0.16 2.74 -12.97
C PRO A 63 -0.43 4.25 -12.91
N GLU A 64 -1.61 4.66 -12.45
CA GLU A 64 -2.01 6.06 -12.40
C GLU A 64 -1.14 6.86 -11.43
N GLN A 65 -0.95 8.14 -11.74
CA GLN A 65 -0.10 9.02 -10.96
C GLN A 65 -0.69 9.40 -9.59
N ASP A 66 -2.00 9.32 -9.44
CA ASP A 66 -2.71 9.73 -8.23
C ASP A 66 -3.90 8.79 -7.99
N VAL A 67 -3.80 7.93 -6.97
CA VAL A 67 -4.80 6.90 -6.69
C VAL A 67 -5.34 7.03 -5.29
N LEU A 68 -6.68 7.02 -5.19
CA LEU A 68 -7.41 6.93 -3.94
C LEU A 68 -7.90 5.49 -3.74
N TYR A 69 -7.50 4.87 -2.64
CA TYR A 69 -8.01 3.59 -2.16
C TYR A 69 -8.98 3.87 -1.00
N GLY A 70 -10.25 3.81 -1.26
CA GLY A 70 -11.28 4.27 -0.33
C GLY A 70 -12.36 3.23 -0.04
N GLY A 71 -13.01 3.34 1.12
CA GLY A 71 -14.10 2.46 1.52
C GLY A 71 -14.06 2.09 3.00
N ALA A 72 -14.76 1.01 3.37
CA ALA A 72 -14.94 0.59 4.76
C ALA A 72 -13.61 0.39 5.51
N ALA A 73 -13.65 0.59 6.83
CA ALA A 73 -12.55 0.24 7.72
C ALA A 73 -12.21 -1.25 7.60
N GLY A 74 -10.94 -1.61 7.84
CA GLY A 74 -10.50 -3.00 7.79
C GLY A 74 -10.10 -3.53 6.41
N GLY A 75 -10.27 -2.77 5.31
CA GLY A 75 -9.91 -3.20 3.95
C GLY A 75 -8.41 -3.34 3.65
N GLY A 76 -7.53 -3.33 4.67
CA GLY A 76 -6.07 -3.47 4.46
C GLY A 76 -5.40 -2.23 3.87
N LYS A 77 -6.07 -1.07 3.87
CA LYS A 77 -5.60 0.18 3.24
C LYS A 77 -4.26 0.67 3.81
N SER A 78 -4.14 0.76 5.12
CA SER A 78 -2.91 1.26 5.78
C SER A 78 -1.71 0.33 5.54
N TYR A 79 -1.94 -0.97 5.43
CA TYR A 79 -0.88 -1.93 5.05
C TYR A 79 -0.43 -1.71 3.60
N ALA A 80 -1.36 -1.49 2.67
CA ALA A 80 -1.03 -1.17 1.29
C ALA A 80 -0.20 0.11 1.18
N MET A 81 -0.46 1.11 2.03
CA MET A 81 0.32 2.34 2.10
C MET A 81 1.77 2.12 2.58
N LEU A 82 2.01 1.10 3.40
CA LEU A 82 3.38 0.73 3.81
C LEU A 82 4.12 -0.07 2.74
N VAL A 83 3.40 -0.82 1.91
CA VAL A 83 3.99 -1.70 0.88
C VAL A 83 4.26 -0.97 -0.43
N ASP A 84 3.34 -0.12 -0.87
CA ASP A 84 3.42 0.53 -2.19
C ASP A 84 4.73 1.33 -2.41
N PRO A 85 5.25 2.11 -1.44
CA PRO A 85 6.50 2.84 -1.60
C PRO A 85 7.73 1.95 -1.72
N LEU A 86 7.64 0.66 -1.38
CA LEU A 86 8.77 -0.26 -1.46
C LEU A 86 9.18 -0.59 -2.91
N ARG A 87 8.34 -0.28 -3.88
CA ARG A 87 8.55 -0.56 -5.31
C ARG A 87 9.92 -0.08 -5.83
N PHE A 88 10.38 1.08 -5.40
CA PHE A 88 11.63 1.68 -5.84
C PHE A 88 12.69 1.77 -4.74
N MET A 89 12.52 1.09 -3.61
CA MET A 89 13.47 1.15 -2.49
C MET A 89 14.86 0.55 -2.80
N HIS A 90 15.02 -0.13 -3.92
CA HIS A 90 16.30 -0.57 -4.44
C HIS A 90 17.09 0.54 -5.19
N ILE A 91 16.47 1.70 -5.43
CA ILE A 91 17.05 2.85 -6.14
C ILE A 91 17.40 3.95 -5.13
N LYS A 92 18.64 4.38 -5.10
CA LYS A 92 19.21 5.34 -4.14
C LYS A 92 18.45 6.65 -4.05
N GLU A 93 17.97 7.17 -5.17
CA GLU A 93 17.28 8.46 -5.27
C GLU A 93 15.81 8.39 -4.84
N HIS A 94 15.29 7.19 -4.55
CA HIS A 94 13.91 7.05 -4.10
C HIS A 94 13.71 7.65 -2.70
N ARG A 95 12.82 8.61 -2.61
CA ARG A 95 12.44 9.29 -1.36
C ARG A 95 10.92 9.28 -1.21
N ALA A 96 10.45 8.49 -0.27
CA ALA A 96 9.03 8.37 0.04
C ALA A 96 8.67 9.20 1.29
N LEU A 97 7.48 9.80 1.28
CA LEU A 97 6.87 10.50 2.40
C LEU A 97 5.49 9.91 2.68
N LEU A 98 5.26 9.41 3.89
CA LEU A 98 3.97 8.89 4.32
C LEU A 98 3.40 9.73 5.46
N LEU A 99 2.20 10.27 5.24
CA LEU A 99 1.57 11.24 6.10
C LEU A 99 0.28 10.73 6.72
N ARG A 100 0.05 11.10 7.96
CA ARG A 100 -1.23 11.02 8.66
C ARG A 100 -1.64 12.35 9.26
N LYS A 101 -2.87 12.44 9.77
CA LYS A 101 -3.40 13.67 10.37
C LYS A 101 -2.72 13.98 11.70
N SER A 102 -2.45 12.98 12.52
CA SER A 102 -1.90 13.17 13.87
C SER A 102 -0.75 12.21 14.18
N MET A 103 0.06 12.59 15.18
CA MET A 103 1.17 11.76 15.67
C MET A 103 0.71 10.44 16.31
N PRO A 104 -0.38 10.38 17.11
CA PRO A 104 -0.87 9.11 17.63
C PRO A 104 -1.23 8.10 16.55
N GLU A 105 -1.92 8.53 15.48
CA GLU A 105 -2.27 7.67 14.36
C GLU A 105 -1.04 7.21 13.56
N LEU A 106 -0.02 8.09 13.45
CA LEU A 106 1.22 7.77 12.77
C LEU A 106 2.01 6.66 13.47
N ARG A 107 1.92 6.55 14.79
CA ARG A 107 2.62 5.50 15.57
C ARG A 107 2.22 4.10 15.11
N GLU A 108 0.95 3.87 14.86
CA GLU A 108 0.47 2.57 14.37
C GLU A 108 1.15 2.17 13.06
N LEU A 109 1.30 3.11 12.12
CA LEU A 109 2.00 2.86 10.86
C LEU A 109 3.49 2.59 11.08
N ILE A 110 4.13 3.36 11.98
CA ILE A 110 5.55 3.17 12.31
C ILE A 110 5.76 1.77 12.91
N ASP A 111 4.92 1.34 13.85
CA ASP A 111 5.04 0.04 14.50
C ASP A 111 4.85 -1.11 13.49
N LYS A 112 3.85 -1.03 12.62
CA LYS A 112 3.68 -1.98 11.51
C LYS A 112 4.87 -2.00 10.55
N SER A 113 5.48 -0.85 10.28
CA SER A 113 6.67 -0.77 9.42
C SER A 113 7.89 -1.45 10.04
N ARG A 114 8.02 -1.44 11.38
CA ARG A 114 9.11 -2.14 12.10
C ARG A 114 9.03 -3.66 11.95
N GLU A 115 7.82 -4.20 11.82
CA GLU A 115 7.63 -5.63 11.56
C GLU A 115 7.89 -5.98 10.08
N LEU A 116 7.54 -5.09 9.16
CA LEU A 116 7.55 -5.34 7.73
C LEU A 116 8.91 -5.07 7.07
N TYR A 117 9.48 -3.88 7.30
CA TYR A 117 10.62 -3.40 6.49
C TYR A 117 11.91 -4.17 6.72
N PRO A 118 12.28 -4.61 7.94
CA PRO A 118 13.46 -5.46 8.12
C PRO A 118 13.37 -6.83 7.44
N LYS A 119 12.13 -7.36 7.29
CA LYS A 119 11.90 -8.62 6.55
C LYS A 119 12.01 -8.41 5.05
N ALA A 120 11.51 -7.29 4.54
CA ALA A 120 11.56 -6.95 3.12
C ALA A 120 12.96 -6.52 2.66
N PHE A 121 13.69 -5.82 3.50
CA PHE A 121 15.02 -5.28 3.20
C PHE A 121 15.96 -5.50 4.39
N GLN A 122 16.75 -6.55 4.34
CA GLN A 122 17.78 -6.81 5.34
C GLN A 122 18.75 -5.62 5.41
N GLY A 123 18.95 -5.08 6.61
CA GLY A 123 19.78 -3.90 6.83
C GLY A 123 19.03 -2.55 6.75
N ALA A 124 17.73 -2.55 6.56
CA ALA A 124 16.91 -1.34 6.75
C ALA A 124 16.99 -0.88 8.22
N LYS A 125 17.15 0.44 8.43
CA LYS A 125 17.33 1.04 9.77
C LYS A 125 16.37 2.20 9.96
N PHE A 126 15.67 2.20 11.09
CA PHE A 126 14.78 3.28 11.48
C PHE A 126 15.52 4.29 12.37
N ARG A 127 15.40 5.58 12.03
CA ARG A 127 15.90 6.70 12.82
C ARG A 127 14.75 7.30 13.62
N GLU A 128 14.75 7.07 14.93
CA GLU A 128 13.62 7.41 15.83
C GLU A 128 13.32 8.91 15.88
N VAL A 129 14.33 9.75 15.92
CA VAL A 129 14.17 11.20 16.05
C VAL A 129 13.56 11.80 14.78
N GLU A 130 14.14 11.46 13.64
CA GLU A 130 13.72 11.96 12.33
C GLU A 130 12.49 11.24 11.81
N LYS A 131 12.12 10.07 12.37
CA LYS A 131 11.07 9.16 11.87
C LYS A 131 11.29 8.73 10.41
N ILE A 132 12.53 8.37 10.09
CA ILE A 132 12.96 8.01 8.73
C ILE A 132 13.52 6.60 8.70
N TRP A 133 13.01 5.77 7.81
CA TRP A 133 13.65 4.55 7.38
C TRP A 133 14.76 4.86 6.37
N LYS A 134 15.94 4.28 6.59
CA LYS A 134 17.03 4.25 5.65
C LYS A 134 17.25 2.83 5.15
N PHE A 135 17.27 2.67 3.84
CA PHE A 135 17.41 1.38 3.18
C PHE A 135 18.85 1.19 2.69
N PRO A 136 19.32 -0.07 2.50
CA PRO A 136 20.69 -0.35 2.07
C PRO A 136 21.09 0.34 0.75
N SER A 137 20.15 0.55 -0.16
CA SER A 137 20.36 1.28 -1.42
C SER A 137 20.70 2.76 -1.24
N GLY A 138 20.37 3.35 -0.07
CA GLY A 138 20.36 4.79 0.18
C GLY A 138 18.98 5.45 0.03
N ALA A 139 17.99 4.70 -0.45
CA ALA A 139 16.60 5.17 -0.45
C ALA A 139 16.07 5.44 0.96
N SER A 140 14.99 6.19 1.06
CA SER A 140 14.40 6.51 2.37
C SER A 140 12.89 6.64 2.32
N LEU A 141 12.26 6.35 3.46
CA LEU A 141 10.87 6.64 3.73
C LEU A 141 10.75 7.44 5.01
N GLU A 142 10.17 8.62 4.92
CA GLU A 142 9.90 9.53 6.02
C GLU A 142 8.45 9.41 6.44
N PHE A 143 8.21 9.33 7.76
CA PHE A 143 6.89 9.45 8.35
C PHE A 143 6.67 10.87 8.86
N GLY A 144 5.52 11.46 8.54
CA GLY A 144 5.14 12.78 8.99
C GLY A 144 3.65 12.89 9.31
N TYR A 145 3.28 14.01 9.92
CA TYR A 145 1.88 14.32 10.19
C TYR A 145 1.58 15.80 9.90
N LEU A 146 0.32 16.07 9.55
CA LEU A 146 -0.18 17.41 9.25
C LEU A 146 -1.42 17.68 10.13
N ASP A 147 -1.19 18.26 11.28
CA ASP A 147 -2.28 18.66 12.18
C ASP A 147 -3.09 19.84 11.60
N ARG A 148 -2.39 20.76 10.95
CA ARG A 148 -2.96 21.93 10.25
C ARG A 148 -2.49 21.98 8.81
N ASP A 149 -3.28 22.60 7.95
CA ASP A 149 -2.91 22.77 6.52
C ASP A 149 -1.55 23.45 6.34
N ALA A 150 -1.21 24.42 7.21
CA ALA A 150 0.07 25.13 7.18
C ALA A 150 1.29 24.23 7.49
N ASP A 151 1.09 23.06 8.10
CA ASP A 151 2.20 22.14 8.40
C ASP A 151 2.88 21.61 7.13
N VAL A 152 2.26 21.70 5.97
CA VAL A 152 2.88 21.35 4.69
C VAL A 152 4.13 22.16 4.38
N TYR A 153 4.25 23.36 4.95
CA TYR A 153 5.43 24.20 4.76
C TYR A 153 6.72 23.63 5.36
N ARG A 154 6.61 22.66 6.28
CA ARG A 154 7.78 21.88 6.77
C ARG A 154 8.49 21.14 5.65
N TYR A 155 7.78 20.82 4.56
CA TYR A 155 8.30 20.12 3.38
C TYR A 155 8.76 21.09 2.27
N GLN A 156 8.80 22.38 2.57
CA GLN A 156 9.31 23.39 1.62
C GLN A 156 10.79 23.12 1.31
N GLY A 157 11.15 23.14 0.04
CA GLY A 157 12.51 22.83 -0.43
C GLY A 157 12.82 21.34 -0.54
N GLN A 158 11.99 20.46 -0.01
CA GLN A 158 12.15 19.01 -0.13
C GLN A 158 11.66 18.50 -1.50
N SER A 159 12.14 17.32 -1.87
CA SER A 159 11.72 16.60 -3.08
C SER A 159 11.48 15.16 -2.74
N TYR A 160 10.34 14.64 -3.21
CA TYR A 160 9.93 13.26 -3.01
C TYR A 160 9.61 12.62 -4.36
N THR A 161 9.72 11.30 -4.41
CA THR A 161 9.35 10.50 -5.57
C THR A 161 8.05 9.73 -5.34
N TRP A 162 7.65 9.60 -4.09
CA TRP A 162 6.41 9.02 -3.66
C TRP A 162 5.86 9.78 -2.46
N ILE A 163 4.58 10.10 -2.51
CA ILE A 163 3.89 10.70 -1.37
C ILE A 163 2.62 9.91 -1.08
N GLY A 164 2.50 9.45 0.15
CA GLY A 164 1.31 8.79 0.67
C GLY A 164 0.59 9.66 1.69
N ILE A 165 -0.73 9.78 1.58
CA ILE A 165 -1.59 10.44 2.57
C ILE A 165 -2.64 9.43 3.01
N ASP A 166 -2.50 8.93 4.22
CA ASP A 166 -3.46 7.99 4.80
C ASP A 166 -4.62 8.77 5.44
N GLU A 167 -5.84 8.27 5.26
CA GLU A 167 -7.08 8.89 5.74
C GLU A 167 -7.34 10.32 5.25
N LEU A 168 -7.27 10.49 3.93
CA LEU A 168 -7.33 11.78 3.24
C LEU A 168 -8.59 12.62 3.61
N THR A 169 -9.72 11.99 3.94
CA THR A 169 -10.95 12.69 4.33
C THR A 169 -10.88 13.39 5.69
N GLN A 170 -9.82 13.19 6.46
CA GLN A 170 -9.59 13.95 7.70
C GLN A 170 -9.05 15.37 7.45
N TYR A 171 -8.60 15.68 6.23
CA TYR A 171 -8.09 17.00 5.87
C TYR A 171 -9.24 17.89 5.35
N PRO A 172 -9.49 19.05 5.99
CA PRO A 172 -10.63 19.90 5.63
C PRO A 172 -10.57 20.46 4.21
N THR A 173 -9.36 20.70 3.71
CA THR A 173 -9.13 21.30 2.39
C THR A 173 -8.22 20.44 1.51
N GLU A 174 -8.30 20.64 0.21
CA GLU A 174 -7.43 19.98 -0.76
C GLU A 174 -6.00 20.57 -0.78
N PHE A 175 -5.79 21.71 -0.17
CA PHE A 175 -4.53 22.47 -0.23
C PHE A 175 -3.30 21.64 0.18
N PRO A 176 -3.31 20.86 1.28
CA PRO A 176 -2.14 20.04 1.65
C PRO A 176 -1.72 19.07 0.54
N LEU A 177 -2.68 18.39 -0.08
CA LEU A 177 -2.42 17.46 -1.18
C LEU A 177 -1.82 18.18 -2.40
N GLN A 178 -2.40 19.30 -2.81
CA GLN A 178 -1.92 20.10 -3.96
C GLN A 178 -0.51 20.63 -3.72
N TYR A 179 -0.24 21.13 -2.51
CA TYR A 179 1.09 21.63 -2.14
C TYR A 179 2.14 20.51 -2.21
N LEU A 180 1.83 19.35 -1.61
CA LEU A 180 2.75 18.21 -1.60
C LEU A 180 2.95 17.61 -2.99
N GLN A 181 1.93 17.62 -3.83
CA GLN A 181 2.05 17.22 -5.23
C GLN A 181 3.12 18.03 -5.99
N SER A 182 3.27 19.32 -5.66
CA SER A 182 4.33 20.16 -6.22
C SER A 182 5.74 19.77 -5.75
N ARG A 183 5.85 18.90 -4.74
CA ARG A 183 7.14 18.38 -4.24
C ARG A 183 7.56 17.08 -4.94
N LEU A 184 6.69 16.50 -5.76
CA LEU A 184 7.01 15.30 -6.54
C LEU A 184 7.93 15.64 -7.71
N ARG A 185 9.18 15.22 -7.60
CA ARG A 185 10.18 15.42 -8.68
C ARG A 185 11.36 14.48 -8.50
N THR A 186 11.95 14.09 -9.61
CA THR A 186 13.19 13.30 -9.66
C THR A 186 13.99 13.66 -10.91
N THR A 187 15.28 13.49 -10.84
CA THR A 187 16.18 13.53 -12.02
C THR A 187 16.48 12.12 -12.55
N ASN A 188 16.03 11.08 -11.84
CA ASN A 188 16.24 9.70 -12.24
C ASN A 188 15.02 9.19 -13.02
N ASN A 189 15.17 8.94 -14.31
CA ASN A 189 14.11 8.50 -15.22
C ASN A 189 13.63 7.05 -14.92
N ALA A 190 14.33 6.28 -14.10
CA ALA A 190 13.91 4.95 -13.68
C ALA A 190 12.84 4.99 -12.57
N ILE A 191 12.58 6.17 -11.99
CA ILE A 191 11.59 6.36 -10.93
C ILE A 191 10.41 7.16 -11.48
N GLN A 192 9.23 6.58 -11.44
CA GLN A 192 7.99 7.32 -11.64
C GLN A 192 7.59 8.02 -10.34
N CYS A 193 7.32 9.33 -10.40
CA CYS A 193 6.79 10.08 -9.26
C CYS A 193 5.26 9.93 -9.21
N TYR A 194 4.71 9.59 -8.03
CA TYR A 194 3.27 9.40 -7.89
C TYR A 194 2.77 9.55 -6.46
N ILE A 195 1.45 9.71 -6.33
CA ILE A 195 0.71 9.87 -5.07
C ILE A 195 -0.17 8.65 -4.82
N ARG A 196 -0.26 8.28 -3.55
CA ARG A 196 -1.19 7.28 -3.05
C ARG A 196 -1.95 7.84 -1.86
N CYS A 197 -3.27 7.72 -1.89
CA CYS A 197 -4.12 8.16 -0.80
C CYS A 197 -5.05 7.05 -0.37
N THR A 198 -5.43 7.06 0.91
CA THR A 198 -6.53 6.24 1.41
C THR A 198 -7.62 7.12 1.99
N ALA A 199 -8.83 6.61 2.08
CA ALA A 199 -9.93 7.28 2.74
C ALA A 199 -10.93 6.27 3.33
N ASN A 200 -11.51 6.64 4.48
CA ASN A 200 -12.74 6.05 4.98
C ASN A 200 -13.92 6.95 4.58
N PRO A 201 -15.15 6.42 4.48
CA PRO A 201 -16.34 7.22 4.28
C PRO A 201 -16.50 8.27 5.39
N GLY A 202 -17.05 9.43 5.06
CA GLY A 202 -17.22 10.53 5.99
C GLY A 202 -15.99 11.41 6.13
N GLY A 203 -15.90 12.13 7.27
CA GLY A 203 -14.82 13.09 7.54
C GLY A 203 -15.05 14.46 6.92
N VAL A 204 -14.39 15.47 7.50
CA VAL A 204 -14.55 16.89 7.15
C VAL A 204 -14.16 17.20 5.70
N GLY A 205 -13.25 16.43 5.13
CA GLY A 205 -12.76 16.56 3.76
C GLY A 205 -13.55 15.76 2.71
N GLY A 206 -14.58 15.02 3.13
CA GLY A 206 -15.31 14.12 2.24
C GLY A 206 -15.79 14.76 0.95
N ASN A 207 -16.27 16.01 1.01
CA ASN A 207 -16.80 16.72 -0.16
C ASN A 207 -15.74 16.99 -1.24
N TRP A 208 -14.55 17.48 -0.87
CA TRP A 208 -13.51 17.75 -1.86
C TRP A 208 -12.88 16.46 -2.38
N VAL A 209 -12.72 15.44 -1.51
CA VAL A 209 -12.23 14.11 -1.91
C VAL A 209 -13.16 13.49 -2.93
N LYS A 210 -14.49 13.56 -2.68
CA LYS A 210 -15.49 13.08 -3.63
C LYS A 210 -15.39 13.77 -4.99
N LYS A 211 -15.31 15.09 -5.01
CA LYS A 211 -15.17 15.89 -6.23
C LYS A 211 -13.89 15.57 -7.01
N ARG A 212 -12.79 15.26 -6.31
CA ARG A 212 -11.50 14.99 -6.94
C ARG A 212 -11.42 13.59 -7.55
N TYR A 213 -11.97 12.57 -6.89
CA TYR A 213 -11.72 11.17 -7.24
C TYR A 213 -12.97 10.38 -7.65
N LEU A 214 -14.15 10.69 -7.10
CA LEU A 214 -15.36 9.88 -7.30
C LEU A 214 -16.28 10.45 -8.38
N ASP A 215 -16.50 11.77 -8.39
CA ASP A 215 -17.41 12.39 -9.34
C ASP A 215 -16.92 12.37 -10.80
N PRO A 216 -15.59 12.39 -11.09
CA PRO A 216 -15.12 12.48 -12.48
C PRO A 216 -15.25 11.18 -13.29
N ALA A 217 -15.22 10.00 -12.65
CA ALA A 217 -15.32 8.71 -13.34
C ALA A 217 -15.88 7.61 -12.42
N PRO A 218 -16.48 6.55 -12.96
CA PRO A 218 -16.87 5.37 -12.20
C PRO A 218 -15.71 4.75 -11.42
N PRO A 219 -15.99 4.02 -10.32
CA PRO A 219 -14.97 3.28 -9.60
C PRO A 219 -14.16 2.35 -10.50
N ASN A 220 -12.86 2.24 -10.23
CA ASN A 220 -11.89 1.43 -11.00
C ASN A 220 -11.60 1.92 -12.43
N GLU A 221 -12.20 3.02 -12.87
CA GLU A 221 -11.89 3.63 -14.15
C GLU A 221 -10.86 4.76 -13.98
N SER A 222 -9.87 4.79 -14.89
CA SER A 222 -8.87 5.84 -14.95
C SER A 222 -9.42 7.07 -15.65
N PHE A 223 -9.09 8.26 -15.14
CA PHE A 223 -9.41 9.52 -15.81
C PHE A 223 -8.23 10.48 -15.70
N THR A 224 -8.22 11.49 -16.56
CA THR A 224 -7.21 12.56 -16.54
C THR A 224 -7.85 13.86 -16.05
N GLY A 225 -7.29 14.42 -14.99
CA GLY A 225 -7.73 15.70 -14.46
C GLY A 225 -7.37 16.88 -15.35
N LYS A 226 -7.90 18.06 -15.04
CA LYS A 226 -7.56 19.33 -15.74
C LYS A 226 -6.07 19.67 -15.63
N ASP A 227 -5.41 19.21 -14.60
CA ASP A 227 -3.97 19.31 -14.35
C ASP A 227 -3.14 18.27 -15.13
N LYS A 228 -3.78 17.49 -16.02
CA LYS A 228 -3.18 16.43 -16.84
C LYS A 228 -2.64 15.24 -16.04
N ILE A 229 -3.03 15.10 -14.78
CA ILE A 229 -2.66 13.97 -13.93
C ILE A 229 -3.68 12.86 -14.08
N THR A 230 -3.19 11.64 -14.28
CA THR A 230 -4.03 10.44 -14.32
C THR A 230 -4.42 10.02 -12.91
N ARG A 231 -5.70 9.77 -12.71
CA ARG A 231 -6.30 9.40 -11.42
C ARG A 231 -7.17 8.17 -11.51
N LYS A 232 -7.30 7.52 -10.37
CA LYS A 232 -8.24 6.41 -10.19
C LYS A 232 -8.77 6.36 -8.76
N PHE A 233 -10.03 6.03 -8.61
CA PHE A 233 -10.62 5.62 -7.35
C PHE A 233 -10.82 4.10 -7.32
N ILE A 234 -10.26 3.44 -6.31
CA ILE A 234 -10.41 2.00 -6.07
C ILE A 234 -11.24 1.83 -4.80
N PRO A 235 -12.48 1.34 -4.91
CA PRO A 235 -13.32 1.09 -3.74
C PRO A 235 -12.87 -0.16 -3.00
N ALA A 236 -12.95 -0.13 -1.66
CA ALA A 236 -12.76 -1.27 -0.80
C ALA A 236 -13.99 -1.52 0.06
N SER A 237 -14.35 -2.77 0.24
CA SER A 237 -15.38 -3.21 1.17
C SER A 237 -14.75 -3.96 2.35
N LEU A 238 -15.53 -4.17 3.41
CA LEU A 238 -15.13 -4.99 4.53
C LEU A 238 -14.84 -6.43 4.08
N HIS A 239 -15.61 -6.94 3.12
CA HIS A 239 -15.49 -8.30 2.58
C HIS A 239 -14.18 -8.56 1.81
N ASP A 240 -13.46 -7.50 1.45
CA ASP A 240 -12.18 -7.61 0.73
C ASP A 240 -11.01 -8.00 1.66
N ASN A 241 -11.24 -8.04 2.98
CA ASN A 241 -10.22 -8.46 3.95
C ASN A 241 -10.54 -9.84 4.55
N PRO A 242 -9.90 -10.91 4.08
CA PRO A 242 -10.16 -12.25 4.56
C PRO A 242 -9.89 -12.44 6.06
N TYR A 243 -8.92 -11.70 6.63
CA TYR A 243 -8.55 -11.79 8.05
C TYR A 243 -9.63 -11.28 9.02
N LEU A 244 -10.59 -10.50 8.54
CA LEU A 244 -11.68 -9.95 9.36
C LEU A 244 -13.01 -10.69 9.13
N ASN A 245 -13.07 -11.54 8.10
CA ASN A 245 -14.30 -12.23 7.71
C ASN A 245 -14.36 -13.69 8.18
N ASP A 246 -13.24 -14.27 8.66
CA ASP A 246 -13.16 -15.70 8.97
C ASP A 246 -14.12 -16.15 10.09
N ASP A 247 -14.60 -15.27 10.96
CA ASP A 247 -15.51 -15.64 12.05
C ASP A 247 -16.74 -14.72 12.21
N GLY A 248 -16.94 -13.74 11.34
CA GLY A 248 -18.08 -12.80 11.39
C GLY A 248 -18.14 -11.88 12.63
N LYS A 249 -17.21 -12.02 13.58
CA LYS A 249 -17.22 -11.27 14.85
C LYS A 249 -16.99 -9.78 14.64
N TYR A 250 -16.14 -9.42 13.67
CA TYR A 250 -15.85 -8.01 13.40
C TYR A 250 -17.07 -7.28 12.81
N GLU A 251 -17.82 -7.95 11.93
CA GLU A 251 -19.06 -7.44 11.37
C GLU A 251 -20.14 -7.26 12.46
N GLN A 252 -20.28 -8.24 13.36
CA GLN A 252 -21.16 -8.14 14.53
C GLN A 252 -20.77 -6.99 15.46
N MET A 253 -19.47 -6.79 15.70
CA MET A 253 -18.97 -5.67 16.50
C MET A 253 -19.30 -4.32 15.84
N LEU A 254 -19.14 -4.17 14.52
CA LEU A 254 -19.49 -2.94 13.81
C LEU A 254 -21.00 -2.65 13.85
N GLN A 255 -21.85 -3.69 13.75
CA GLN A 255 -23.31 -3.55 13.86
C GLN A 255 -23.78 -3.18 15.27
N SER A 256 -22.96 -3.43 16.29
CA SER A 256 -23.25 -3.09 17.69
C SER A 256 -22.85 -1.67 18.09
N LEU A 257 -22.17 -0.94 17.20
CA LEU A 257 -21.80 0.45 17.43
C LEU A 257 -23.02 1.37 17.20
N PRO A 258 -23.21 2.41 18.07
CA PRO A 258 -24.34 3.33 17.99
C PRO A 258 -24.32 4.19 16.74
#